data_46c3067c8c1fe9b3b9b3c1c82a52a214
#
_entry.id   46c3067c8c1fe9b3b9b3c1c82a52a214
#
_cell.length_a   1.000
_cell.length_b   1.000
_cell.length_c   1.000
_cell.angle_alpha   90.00
_cell.angle_beta   90.00
_cell.angle_gamma   90.00
#
_symmetry.space_group_name_H-M   'P 1'
#
loop_
_entity.id
_entity.type
_entity.pdbx_description
1 polymer ?
#
loop_
_entity_poly.entity_id
_entity_poly.type
_entity_poly.pdbx_seq_one_letter_code
_entity_poly.pdbx_strand_id
1 'polypeptide(L)'
;MAMHEHEVDRRTLFRVGLGTAVAAVVGTEVALAGPAGATPSPEFPWIIDCDTWGARPPSSPIQITGNTTNKIILHHMAFPNVTDYSREHAVQLAKDCQNLHMDTNGWADTGQHFTVSRGGYVLEGRHRSLETLDAGRHQVISAHCPGENGNAIGIENEGTYITETPPEALVDSLVELCVAVCQKFRLNAWDIFGHWDFRLGTDCPGIAFYAEFPQIRARVLRKMGVSASAAPARRWPDIWRFVDSQVVRVAQYLLVEAGYTDLAINGVFGTDMNPMVADFQTTHGIPVTADATFDTATWEALAPVLDKDATGLPVQAVQYMLTIKGYADTVGITGEYDHNTMKAVQDMQRLHGLHPDGKVDLSTWCAVVGGTVREALCA
;
A
#
# COMPACT_ATOMS: atom_id res chain seq x y z
N MET A 1 46.24 -0.24 -15.33
CA MET A 1 45.12 0.46 -15.96
C MET A 1 43.91 0.18 -15.07
N ALA A 2 43.66 1.12 -14.15
CA ALA A 2 42.69 0.94 -13.07
C ALA A 2 41.28 1.23 -13.56
N MET A 3 40.34 0.30 -13.37
CA MET A 3 38.91 0.54 -13.58
C MET A 3 38.34 1.18 -12.33
N HIS A 4 37.79 2.39 -12.49
CA HIS A 4 37.08 3.10 -11.44
C HIS A 4 35.73 2.44 -11.20
N GLU A 5 35.54 2.00 -9.97
CA GLU A 5 34.23 1.68 -9.39
C GLU A 5 33.44 2.98 -9.26
N HIS A 6 32.29 3.06 -9.90
CA HIS A 6 31.30 4.12 -9.68
C HIS A 6 30.43 3.70 -8.47
N GLU A 7 30.77 4.24 -7.32
CA GLU A 7 29.92 4.26 -6.15
C GLU A 7 28.71 5.15 -6.44
N VAL A 8 27.52 4.57 -6.54
CA VAL A 8 26.28 5.31 -6.76
C VAL A 8 25.85 5.90 -5.43
N ASP A 9 26.07 7.20 -5.27
CA ASP A 9 25.60 7.97 -4.11
C ASP A 9 24.07 7.98 -4.05
N ARG A 10 23.51 7.25 -3.06
CA ARG A 10 22.06 7.11 -2.81
C ARG A 10 21.37 8.41 -2.37
N ARG A 11 22.09 9.50 -2.21
CA ARG A 11 21.56 10.80 -1.72
C ARG A 11 20.98 11.70 -2.79
N THR A 12 21.07 11.34 -4.07
CA THR A 12 20.70 12.23 -5.18
C THR A 12 19.34 11.92 -5.82
N LEU A 13 18.56 10.96 -5.31
CA LEU A 13 17.27 10.54 -5.88
C LEU A 13 16.03 11.34 -5.41
N PHE A 14 16.22 12.43 -4.65
CA PHE A 14 15.11 13.29 -4.21
C PHE A 14 14.83 14.49 -5.14
N ARG A 15 15.22 14.44 -6.40
CA ARG A 15 14.83 15.48 -7.36
C ARG A 15 14.22 14.84 -8.60
N VAL A 16 13.00 15.32 -8.87
CA VAL A 16 12.25 15.31 -10.14
C VAL A 16 11.01 14.43 -10.14
N GLY A 17 9.91 15.13 -10.30
CA GLY A 17 8.63 14.59 -10.71
C GLY A 17 7.50 15.58 -10.58
N LEU A 18 7.71 16.88 -10.95
CA LEU A 18 6.59 17.73 -11.32
C LEU A 18 6.04 17.23 -12.67
N GLY A 19 5.18 16.24 -12.61
CA GLY A 19 4.35 15.83 -13.72
C GLY A 19 2.91 16.20 -13.40
N THR A 20 2.44 17.32 -13.92
CA THR A 20 1.03 17.70 -13.93
C THR A 20 0.26 16.73 -14.82
N ALA A 21 -0.25 15.66 -14.24
CA ALA A 21 -1.31 14.86 -14.86
C ALA A 21 -2.64 15.24 -14.20
N VAL A 22 -3.34 16.18 -14.82
CA VAL A 22 -4.76 16.43 -14.53
C VAL A 22 -5.54 15.28 -15.15
N ALA A 23 -5.84 14.24 -14.39
CA ALA A 23 -6.82 13.23 -14.78
C ALA A 23 -8.19 13.74 -14.31
N ALA A 24 -9.03 14.04 -15.26
CA ALA A 24 -10.44 14.35 -15.00
C ALA A 24 -11.16 13.07 -14.58
N VAL A 25 -11.37 12.91 -13.27
CA VAL A 25 -12.31 11.92 -12.74
C VAL A 25 -13.70 12.56 -12.84
N VAL A 26 -14.53 12.07 -13.75
CA VAL A 26 -15.95 12.42 -13.80
C VAL A 26 -16.67 11.59 -12.75
N GLY A 27 -16.60 12.05 -11.50
CA GLY A 27 -17.47 11.61 -10.42
C GLY A 27 -18.32 12.80 -9.98
N THR A 28 -19.60 12.59 -9.73
CA THR A 28 -20.51 13.61 -9.22
C THR A 28 -20.01 14.09 -7.85
N GLU A 29 -19.41 15.29 -7.82
CA GLU A 29 -18.95 15.95 -6.61
C GLU A 29 -20.15 16.40 -5.79
N VAL A 30 -20.30 15.88 -4.58
CA VAL A 30 -21.19 16.43 -3.58
C VAL A 30 -20.33 17.28 -2.63
N ALA A 31 -20.30 18.57 -2.87
CA ALA A 31 -19.69 19.52 -1.94
C ALA A 31 -20.62 19.70 -0.73
N LEU A 32 -20.34 19.01 0.35
CA LEU A 32 -20.96 19.26 1.65
C LEU A 32 -20.12 20.32 2.38
N ALA A 33 -20.64 21.53 2.49
CA ALA A 33 -20.08 22.54 3.36
C ALA A 33 -20.40 22.16 4.81
N GLY A 34 -19.40 21.67 5.54
CA GLY A 34 -19.51 21.43 6.98
C GLY A 34 -19.21 22.70 7.77
N PRO A 35 -19.76 22.86 8.98
CA PRO A 35 -19.48 24.00 9.85
C PRO A 35 -18.03 23.96 10.36
N ALA A 36 -17.44 25.16 10.52
CA ALA A 36 -16.16 25.34 11.21
C ALA A 36 -16.35 24.99 12.70
N GLY A 37 -15.55 24.05 13.19
CA GLY A 37 -15.54 23.60 14.57
C GLY A 37 -16.02 22.13 14.68
N ALA A 38 -15.13 21.16 14.44
CA ALA A 38 -15.45 19.77 14.69
C ALA A 38 -15.53 19.52 16.20
N THR A 39 -16.68 19.03 16.66
CA THR A 39 -16.79 18.46 18.01
C THR A 39 -15.99 17.14 17.98
N PRO A 40 -15.19 16.84 19.05
CA PRO A 40 -14.52 15.54 19.13
C PRO A 40 -15.48 14.39 18.84
N SER A 41 -15.06 13.40 18.05
CA SER A 41 -15.90 12.26 17.72
C SER A 41 -16.33 11.55 19.00
N PRO A 42 -17.62 11.38 19.25
CA PRO A 42 -18.10 10.62 20.41
C PRO A 42 -17.75 9.12 20.28
N GLU A 43 -17.55 8.62 19.09
CA GLU A 43 -17.26 7.21 18.83
C GLU A 43 -15.76 6.90 18.91
N PHE A 44 -14.91 7.85 18.51
CA PHE A 44 -13.44 7.70 18.50
C PHE A 44 -12.75 8.76 19.33
N PRO A 45 -13.04 8.89 20.64
CA PRO A 45 -12.50 9.96 21.50
C PRO A 45 -10.97 9.85 21.71
N TRP A 46 -10.38 8.72 21.31
CA TRP A 46 -8.94 8.46 21.36
C TRP A 46 -8.20 9.00 20.12
N ILE A 47 -8.90 9.42 19.06
CA ILE A 47 -8.31 10.12 17.93
C ILE A 47 -8.25 11.61 18.24
N ILE A 48 -7.07 12.17 18.19
CA ILE A 48 -6.83 13.62 18.38
C ILE A 48 -7.20 14.31 17.07
N ASP A 49 -8.32 15.05 17.08
CA ASP A 49 -8.81 15.76 15.90
C ASP A 49 -7.97 16.97 15.53
N CYS A 50 -8.18 17.51 14.31
CA CYS A 50 -7.47 18.65 13.77
C CYS A 50 -7.53 19.89 14.69
N ASP A 51 -8.69 20.19 15.28
CA ASP A 51 -8.86 21.33 16.18
C ASP A 51 -8.05 21.14 17.46
N THR A 52 -8.08 19.93 18.04
CA THR A 52 -7.37 19.59 19.29
C THR A 52 -5.86 19.66 19.15
N TRP A 53 -5.27 19.20 18.03
CA TRP A 53 -3.81 19.33 17.85
C TRP A 53 -3.39 20.66 17.24
N GLY A 54 -4.34 21.54 16.89
CA GLY A 54 -4.11 22.89 16.40
C GLY A 54 -3.63 22.93 14.95
N ALA A 55 -4.32 22.19 14.08
CA ALA A 55 -4.11 22.21 12.63
C ALA A 55 -4.31 23.61 12.03
N ARG A 56 -3.51 23.92 11.01
CA ARG A 56 -3.75 25.09 10.15
C ARG A 56 -4.99 24.80 9.29
N PRO A 57 -5.81 25.81 8.97
CA PRO A 57 -6.87 25.64 7.99
C PRO A 57 -6.31 25.16 6.64
N PRO A 58 -7.02 24.27 5.91
CA PRO A 58 -6.64 23.87 4.56
C PRO A 58 -6.54 25.09 3.63
N SER A 59 -5.59 25.08 2.68
CA SER A 59 -5.41 26.16 1.70
C SER A 59 -6.51 26.22 0.63
N SER A 60 -7.28 25.14 0.50
CA SER A 60 -8.47 25.03 -0.36
C SER A 60 -9.47 24.03 0.24
N PRO A 61 -10.76 24.09 -0.18
CA PRO A 61 -11.78 23.18 0.35
C PRO A 61 -11.40 21.69 0.20
N ILE A 62 -11.55 20.96 1.29
CA ILE A 62 -11.31 19.50 1.29
C ILE A 62 -12.45 18.79 0.57
N GLN A 63 -12.09 18.03 -0.44
CA GLN A 63 -13.04 17.28 -1.26
C GLN A 63 -13.36 15.93 -0.61
N ILE A 64 -14.63 15.52 -0.69
CA ILE A 64 -15.09 14.20 -0.28
C ILE A 64 -15.57 13.46 -1.54
N THR A 65 -15.11 12.23 -1.72
CA THR A 65 -15.54 11.38 -2.83
C THR A 65 -16.96 10.86 -2.61
N GLY A 66 -17.70 10.64 -3.69
CA GLY A 66 -19.00 9.94 -3.66
C GLY A 66 -18.85 8.43 -3.39
N ASN A 67 -17.65 7.89 -3.50
CA ASN A 67 -17.36 6.47 -3.27
C ASN A 67 -16.97 6.22 -1.81
N THR A 68 -17.17 5.00 -1.33
CA THR A 68 -16.56 4.52 -0.09
C THR A 68 -15.18 3.97 -0.37
N THR A 69 -14.32 3.92 0.65
CA THR A 69 -13.01 3.29 0.55
C THR A 69 -13.12 1.77 0.34
N ASN A 70 -12.15 1.17 -0.33
CA ASN A 70 -12.07 -0.27 -0.57
C ASN A 70 -10.79 -0.91 -0.01
N LYS A 71 -9.90 -0.12 0.59
CA LYS A 71 -8.65 -0.60 1.20
C LYS A 71 -8.05 0.39 2.19
N ILE A 72 -7.12 -0.09 2.99
CA ILE A 72 -6.22 0.71 3.83
C ILE A 72 -4.82 0.61 3.24
N ILE A 73 -4.13 1.73 3.10
CA ILE A 73 -2.72 1.77 2.70
C ILE A 73 -1.88 2.31 3.86
N LEU A 74 -0.97 1.47 4.34
CA LEU A 74 -0.04 1.81 5.40
C LEU A 74 1.24 2.42 4.84
N HIS A 75 1.68 3.49 5.47
CA HIS A 75 2.88 4.23 5.15
C HIS A 75 3.81 4.32 6.36
N HIS A 76 5.08 4.57 6.12
CA HIS A 76 5.95 5.22 7.09
C HIS A 76 6.18 6.68 6.68
N MET A 77 6.29 7.58 7.66
CA MET A 77 6.44 9.02 7.39
C MET A 77 7.81 9.39 6.82
N ALA A 78 8.77 8.47 6.83
CA ALA A 78 10.18 8.71 6.51
C ALA A 78 10.82 9.83 7.38
N PHE A 79 10.31 10.02 8.59
CA PHE A 79 10.85 10.90 9.62
C PHE A 79 11.85 10.13 10.48
N PRO A 80 12.72 10.82 11.25
CA PRO A 80 13.65 10.16 12.17
C PRO A 80 12.93 9.28 13.21
N ASN A 81 13.55 8.16 13.58
CA ASN A 81 13.09 7.31 14.68
C ASN A 81 13.46 7.93 16.01
N VAL A 82 12.61 8.81 16.54
CA VAL A 82 12.84 9.47 17.82
C VAL A 82 12.38 8.61 19.00
N THR A 83 12.88 8.93 20.20
CA THR A 83 12.57 8.24 21.46
C THR A 83 11.64 9.04 22.37
N ASP A 84 11.20 10.21 21.95
CA ASP A 84 10.16 10.98 22.63
C ASP A 84 8.79 10.45 22.23
N TYR A 85 8.16 9.71 23.12
CA TYR A 85 6.85 9.08 22.94
C TYR A 85 5.73 9.90 23.59
N SER A 86 5.96 11.17 23.89
CA SER A 86 4.97 12.02 24.54
C SER A 86 3.84 12.44 23.58
N ARG A 87 2.72 12.84 24.17
CA ARG A 87 1.60 13.43 23.43
C ARG A 87 1.99 14.76 22.78
N GLU A 88 2.80 15.52 23.46
CA GLU A 88 3.32 16.81 23.00
C GLU A 88 4.14 16.63 21.72
N HIS A 89 4.99 15.61 21.69
CA HIS A 89 5.73 15.24 20.48
C HIS A 89 4.81 14.82 19.33
N ALA A 90 3.79 14.00 19.59
CA ALA A 90 2.83 13.58 18.58
C ALA A 90 2.08 14.75 17.95
N VAL A 91 1.69 15.75 18.76
CA VAL A 91 1.07 17.00 18.30
C VAL A 91 2.04 17.82 17.44
N GLN A 92 3.30 17.94 17.87
CA GLN A 92 4.30 18.67 17.08
C GLN A 92 4.58 17.97 15.75
N LEU A 93 4.70 16.64 15.75
CA LEU A 93 4.84 15.81 14.55
C LEU A 93 3.73 16.09 13.52
N ALA A 94 2.46 16.15 13.97
CA ALA A 94 1.33 16.44 13.08
C ALA A 94 1.45 17.83 12.43
N LYS A 95 1.86 18.84 13.22
CA LYS A 95 2.10 20.20 12.72
C LYS A 95 3.23 20.26 11.71
N ASP A 96 4.35 19.59 11.99
CA ASP A 96 5.51 19.56 11.11
C ASP A 96 5.18 18.86 9.80
N CYS A 97 4.43 17.76 9.86
CA CYS A 97 3.92 17.06 8.70
C CYS A 97 2.99 17.91 7.85
N GLN A 98 2.02 18.60 8.47
CA GLN A 98 1.12 19.50 7.76
C GLN A 98 1.88 20.65 7.09
N ASN A 99 2.84 21.27 7.79
CA ASN A 99 3.68 22.32 7.24
C ASN A 99 4.49 21.84 6.04
N LEU A 100 5.12 20.67 6.14
CA LEU A 100 5.85 20.06 5.04
C LEU A 100 4.93 19.85 3.82
N HIS A 101 3.75 19.31 4.03
CA HIS A 101 2.80 19.01 2.96
C HIS A 101 2.22 20.28 2.31
N MET A 102 1.89 21.29 3.09
CA MET A 102 1.29 22.52 2.57
C MET A 102 2.35 23.46 1.99
N ASP A 103 3.48 23.65 2.69
CA ASP A 103 4.43 24.70 2.34
C ASP A 103 5.50 24.22 1.35
N THR A 104 5.86 22.91 1.38
CA THR A 104 6.88 22.35 0.49
C THR A 104 6.26 21.62 -0.69
N ASN A 105 5.25 20.76 -0.45
CA ASN A 105 4.61 20.00 -1.51
C ASN A 105 3.49 20.78 -2.20
N GLY A 106 3.01 21.89 -1.61
CA GLY A 106 1.95 22.72 -2.16
C GLY A 106 0.56 22.07 -2.10
N TRP A 107 0.38 21.06 -1.21
CA TRP A 107 -0.90 20.39 -1.06
C TRP A 107 -1.88 21.24 -0.24
N ALA A 108 -3.17 20.96 -0.40
CA ALA A 108 -4.22 21.70 0.30
C ALA A 108 -4.15 21.53 1.82
N ASP A 109 -3.61 20.40 2.29
CA ASP A 109 -3.57 19.97 3.69
C ASP A 109 -2.58 18.79 3.82
N THR A 110 -2.54 18.10 4.99
CA THR A 110 -1.83 16.82 5.13
C THR A 110 -2.23 15.83 4.04
N GLY A 111 -1.31 14.97 3.62
CA GLY A 111 -1.55 14.01 2.56
C GLY A 111 -2.41 12.83 2.98
N GLN A 112 -2.21 12.35 4.20
CA GLN A 112 -2.84 11.16 4.78
C GLN A 112 -4.15 11.49 5.51
N HIS A 113 -4.95 10.44 5.76
CA HIS A 113 -6.16 10.55 6.57
C HIS A 113 -5.86 10.56 8.06
N PHE A 114 -4.94 9.69 8.50
CA PHE A 114 -4.57 9.55 9.91
C PHE A 114 -3.06 9.39 10.05
N THR A 115 -2.57 9.79 11.22
CA THR A 115 -1.18 9.61 11.64
C THR A 115 -1.15 8.82 12.94
N VAL A 116 -0.21 7.87 13.06
CA VAL A 116 0.06 7.16 14.31
C VAL A 116 1.49 7.46 14.74
N SER A 117 1.64 8.06 15.93
CA SER A 117 2.96 8.38 16.48
C SER A 117 3.66 7.15 17.08
N ARG A 118 4.97 7.21 17.25
CA ARG A 118 5.74 6.15 17.91
C ARG A 118 5.29 5.88 19.35
N GLY A 119 4.72 6.90 20.01
CA GLY A 119 4.10 6.78 21.33
C GLY A 119 2.68 6.21 21.34
N GLY A 120 2.13 5.86 20.18
CA GLY A 120 0.80 5.28 20.04
C GLY A 120 -0.35 6.30 20.03
N TYR A 121 -0.07 7.58 19.88
CA TYR A 121 -1.13 8.58 19.69
C TYR A 121 -1.61 8.57 18.25
N VAL A 122 -2.93 8.55 18.08
CA VAL A 122 -3.58 8.63 16.76
C VAL A 122 -4.12 10.03 16.55
N LEU A 123 -3.75 10.62 15.42
CA LEU A 123 -4.16 11.98 15.07
C LEU A 123 -4.90 11.98 13.73
N GLU A 124 -5.97 12.77 13.65
CA GLU A 124 -6.56 13.10 12.37
C GLU A 124 -5.52 13.86 11.53
N GLY A 125 -5.34 13.46 10.28
CA GLY A 125 -4.42 14.09 9.36
C GLY A 125 -5.13 15.17 8.53
N ARG A 126 -5.56 14.82 7.30
CA ARG A 126 -6.33 15.69 6.43
C ARG A 126 -7.68 16.01 7.08
N HIS A 127 -8.03 17.28 7.18
CA HIS A 127 -9.31 17.72 7.74
C HIS A 127 -10.49 16.94 7.18
N ARG A 128 -11.49 16.69 8.01
CA ARG A 128 -12.71 15.93 7.72
C ARG A 128 -12.53 14.41 7.60
N SER A 129 -11.32 13.88 7.81
CA SER A 129 -11.09 12.43 7.80
C SER A 129 -11.83 11.73 8.94
N LEU A 130 -11.83 12.32 10.12
CA LEU A 130 -12.57 11.80 11.28
C LEU A 130 -14.10 11.91 11.06
N GLU A 131 -14.59 12.99 10.46
CA GLU A 131 -15.99 13.16 10.06
C GLU A 131 -16.45 12.02 9.12
N THR A 132 -15.65 11.69 8.12
CA THR A 132 -15.98 10.61 7.18
C THR A 132 -15.85 9.22 7.80
N LEU A 133 -14.90 9.02 8.71
CA LEU A 133 -14.79 7.79 9.50
C LEU A 133 -16.03 7.59 10.38
N ASP A 134 -16.46 8.59 11.13
CA ASP A 134 -17.68 8.55 11.95
C ASP A 134 -18.92 8.21 11.11
N ALA A 135 -19.04 8.82 9.94
CA ALA A 135 -20.13 8.57 9.03
C ALA A 135 -20.11 7.14 8.43
N GLY A 136 -18.95 6.50 8.34
CA GLY A 136 -18.77 5.16 7.75
C GLY A 136 -19.18 5.08 6.27
N ARG A 137 -19.11 6.20 5.57
CA ARG A 137 -19.47 6.33 4.15
C ARG A 137 -18.70 7.51 3.55
N HIS A 138 -18.38 7.40 2.26
CA HIS A 138 -17.54 8.37 1.57
C HIS A 138 -16.16 8.46 2.23
N GLN A 139 -15.23 9.11 1.61
CA GLN A 139 -13.93 9.44 2.21
C GLN A 139 -13.44 10.78 1.71
N VAL A 140 -12.55 11.39 2.45
CA VAL A 140 -11.79 12.54 1.99
C VAL A 140 -10.89 12.12 0.83
N ILE A 141 -10.84 12.93 -0.24
CA ILE A 141 -9.82 12.75 -1.28
C ILE A 141 -8.49 13.21 -0.72
N SER A 142 -7.59 12.28 -0.54
CA SER A 142 -6.27 12.45 0.08
C SER A 142 -5.16 12.80 -0.92
N ALA A 143 -3.90 12.79 -0.48
CA ALA A 143 -2.72 12.95 -1.32
C ALA A 143 -1.57 12.01 -0.90
N HIS A 144 -1.90 10.80 -0.39
CA HIS A 144 -0.88 9.85 0.10
C HIS A 144 -0.41 8.84 -0.95
N CYS A 145 -1.26 8.51 -1.94
CA CYS A 145 -0.95 7.50 -2.96
C CYS A 145 -1.65 7.85 -4.27
N PRO A 146 -0.94 8.41 -5.27
CA PRO A 146 -1.51 8.68 -6.59
C PRO A 146 -2.16 7.42 -7.19
N GLY A 147 -3.37 7.58 -7.76
CA GLY A 147 -4.19 6.47 -8.24
C GLY A 147 -5.15 5.92 -7.19
N GLU A 148 -4.83 6.03 -5.89
CA GLU A 148 -5.63 5.48 -4.79
C GLU A 148 -6.19 6.54 -3.82
N ASN A 149 -5.88 7.81 -4.02
CA ASN A 149 -6.29 8.90 -3.13
C ASN A 149 -7.81 9.02 -2.90
N GLY A 150 -8.62 8.55 -3.81
CA GLY A 150 -10.08 8.52 -3.71
C GLY A 150 -10.66 7.14 -3.35
N ASN A 151 -9.82 6.10 -3.18
CA ASN A 151 -10.24 4.72 -2.99
C ASN A 151 -9.69 4.08 -1.73
N ALA A 152 -8.67 4.68 -1.09
CA ALA A 152 -7.97 4.12 0.07
C ALA A 152 -7.90 5.10 1.23
N ILE A 153 -8.00 4.58 2.46
CA ILE A 153 -7.60 5.31 3.66
C ILE A 153 -6.10 5.17 3.85
N GLY A 154 -5.37 6.28 3.79
CA GLY A 154 -3.93 6.34 4.05
C GLY A 154 -3.63 6.59 5.51
N ILE A 155 -2.79 5.74 6.11
CA ILE A 155 -2.32 5.87 7.50
C ILE A 155 -0.81 6.00 7.49
N GLU A 156 -0.32 7.17 7.93
CA GLU A 156 1.11 7.42 8.10
C GLU A 156 1.56 7.04 9.52
N ASN A 157 2.63 6.27 9.59
CA ASN A 157 3.23 5.79 10.83
C ASN A 157 4.56 6.52 11.05
N GLU A 158 4.69 7.21 12.18
CA GLU A 158 5.89 7.98 12.50
C GLU A 158 7.13 7.12 12.47
N GLY A 159 8.17 7.58 11.78
CA GLY A 159 9.48 6.97 11.71
C GLY A 159 9.89 6.52 10.31
N THR A 160 11.01 5.80 10.23
CA THR A 160 11.57 5.19 9.02
C THR A 160 11.91 3.74 9.32
N TYR A 161 11.23 2.82 8.64
CA TYR A 161 11.23 1.40 8.97
C TYR A 161 11.85 0.51 7.88
N ILE A 162 13.06 0.90 7.44
CA ILE A 162 13.85 0.09 6.51
C ILE A 162 14.54 -1.06 7.27
N THR A 163 15.13 -0.77 8.44
CA THR A 163 15.92 -1.71 9.24
C THR A 163 15.40 -1.91 10.66
N GLU A 164 14.64 -0.96 11.18
CA GLU A 164 13.98 -1.04 12.48
C GLU A 164 12.50 -1.38 12.31
N THR A 165 11.94 -2.14 13.24
CA THR A 165 10.49 -2.34 13.35
C THR A 165 9.83 -1.20 14.11
N PRO A 166 8.56 -0.89 13.85
CA PRO A 166 7.80 0.06 14.68
C PRO A 166 7.75 -0.39 16.15
N PRO A 167 7.74 0.55 17.11
CA PRO A 167 7.52 0.20 18.52
C PRO A 167 6.11 -0.36 18.74
N GLU A 168 5.97 -1.26 19.72
CA GLU A 168 4.70 -1.95 20.01
C GLU A 168 3.54 -0.99 20.28
N ALA A 169 3.79 0.15 20.97
CA ALA A 169 2.76 1.16 21.23
C ALA A 169 2.17 1.74 19.92
N LEU A 170 2.99 1.95 18.89
CA LEU A 170 2.53 2.35 17.57
C LEU A 170 1.71 1.24 16.93
N VAL A 171 2.20 0.00 16.95
CA VAL A 171 1.53 -1.15 16.32
C VAL A 171 0.19 -1.42 16.99
N ASP A 172 0.11 -1.34 18.32
CA ASP A 172 -1.15 -1.49 19.08
C ASP A 172 -2.20 -0.47 18.62
N SER A 173 -1.83 0.79 18.56
CA SER A 173 -2.73 1.88 18.14
C SER A 173 -3.09 1.81 16.66
N LEU A 174 -2.14 1.41 15.81
CA LEU A 174 -2.40 1.15 14.39
C LEU A 174 -3.44 0.04 14.21
N VAL A 175 -3.34 -1.05 14.97
CA VAL A 175 -4.30 -2.15 14.93
C VAL A 175 -5.68 -1.66 15.34
N GLU A 176 -5.82 -0.86 16.41
CA GLU A 176 -7.09 -0.26 16.82
C GLU A 176 -7.68 0.63 15.72
N LEU A 177 -6.85 1.48 15.10
CA LEU A 177 -7.32 2.35 14.01
C LEU A 177 -7.76 1.53 12.79
N CYS A 178 -7.00 0.49 12.42
CA CYS A 178 -7.39 -0.40 11.32
C CYS A 178 -8.73 -1.11 11.62
N VAL A 179 -8.96 -1.54 12.87
CA VAL A 179 -10.24 -2.13 13.29
C VAL A 179 -11.38 -1.13 13.11
N ALA A 180 -11.22 0.11 13.58
CA ALA A 180 -12.22 1.16 13.45
C ALA A 180 -12.55 1.43 11.97
N VAL A 181 -11.52 1.58 11.12
CA VAL A 181 -11.69 1.80 9.68
C VAL A 181 -12.40 0.60 9.02
N CYS A 182 -11.96 -0.62 9.32
CA CYS A 182 -12.58 -1.84 8.76
C CYS A 182 -14.06 -1.94 9.14
N GLN A 183 -14.41 -1.72 10.40
CA GLN A 183 -15.80 -1.80 10.87
C GLN A 183 -16.69 -0.73 10.23
N LYS A 184 -16.19 0.51 10.12
CA LYS A 184 -16.96 1.63 9.55
C LYS A 184 -17.17 1.51 8.04
N PHE A 185 -16.14 1.15 7.32
CA PHE A 185 -16.19 1.07 5.87
C PHE A 185 -16.50 -0.35 5.34
N ARG A 186 -16.76 -1.32 6.22
CA ARG A 186 -17.05 -2.73 5.88
C ARG A 186 -15.90 -3.40 5.13
N LEU A 187 -14.69 -3.04 5.51
CA LEU A 187 -13.45 -3.69 5.08
C LEU A 187 -13.10 -4.84 6.03
N ASN A 188 -12.05 -5.55 5.68
CA ASN A 188 -11.48 -6.60 6.50
C ASN A 188 -9.97 -6.47 6.62
N ALA A 189 -9.35 -7.24 7.48
CA ALA A 189 -7.91 -7.22 7.65
C ALA A 189 -7.14 -7.54 6.37
N TRP A 190 -7.71 -8.30 5.46
CA TRP A 190 -7.10 -8.63 4.17
C TRP A 190 -7.13 -7.49 3.14
N ASP A 191 -7.82 -6.39 3.43
CA ASP A 191 -7.82 -5.17 2.61
C ASP A 191 -6.77 -4.14 3.07
N ILE A 192 -5.81 -4.54 3.90
CA ILE A 192 -4.68 -3.74 4.37
C ILE A 192 -3.47 -4.02 3.47
N PHE A 193 -2.89 -2.97 2.88
CA PHE A 193 -1.77 -3.04 1.94
C PHE A 193 -0.67 -2.03 2.31
N GLY A 194 0.47 -2.11 1.63
CA GLY A 194 1.56 -1.15 1.75
C GLY A 194 1.59 -0.16 0.59
N HIS A 195 2.20 1.00 0.82
CA HIS A 195 2.30 2.05 -0.21
C HIS A 195 2.99 1.56 -1.50
N TRP A 196 4.07 0.82 -1.39
CA TRP A 196 4.79 0.33 -2.57
C TRP A 196 4.01 -0.72 -3.40
N ASP A 197 2.93 -1.28 -2.88
CA ASP A 197 2.07 -2.17 -3.64
C ASP A 197 1.29 -1.39 -4.73
N PHE A 198 1.13 -0.07 -4.54
CA PHE A 198 0.40 0.84 -5.45
C PHE A 198 1.23 2.01 -5.97
N ARG A 199 2.52 2.13 -5.58
CA ARG A 199 3.37 3.24 -6.02
C ARG A 199 4.76 2.76 -6.43
N LEU A 200 5.19 3.20 -7.62
CA LEU A 200 6.52 2.96 -8.15
C LEU A 200 7.54 3.92 -7.49
N GLY A 201 8.76 3.43 -7.24
CA GLY A 201 9.88 4.25 -6.81
C GLY A 201 9.80 4.79 -5.38
N THR A 202 9.11 4.08 -4.49
CA THR A 202 9.08 4.38 -3.06
C THR A 202 9.59 3.20 -2.22
N ASP A 203 10.29 3.48 -1.13
CA ASP A 203 10.69 2.49 -0.12
C ASP A 203 9.63 2.36 1.01
N CYS A 204 8.59 3.21 0.97
CA CYS A 204 7.49 3.21 1.94
C CYS A 204 6.60 1.97 1.74
N PRO A 205 6.23 1.24 2.80
CA PRO A 205 6.34 1.58 4.23
C PRO A 205 7.66 1.18 4.91
N GLY A 206 8.64 0.69 4.17
CA GLY A 206 9.89 0.14 4.67
C GLY A 206 9.82 -1.38 4.88
N ILE A 207 10.93 -2.06 4.58
CA ILE A 207 11.03 -3.53 4.56
C ILE A 207 10.69 -4.13 5.92
N ALA A 208 11.24 -3.57 7.01
CA ALA A 208 11.03 -4.10 8.35
C ALA A 208 9.56 -3.95 8.81
N PHE A 209 8.91 -2.83 8.50
CA PHE A 209 7.50 -2.65 8.81
C PHE A 209 6.60 -3.54 7.97
N TYR A 210 6.91 -3.68 6.68
CA TYR A 210 6.12 -4.52 5.79
C TYR A 210 6.14 -6.00 6.19
N ALA A 211 7.26 -6.47 6.75
CA ALA A 211 7.38 -7.82 7.29
C ALA A 211 6.41 -8.10 8.47
N GLU A 212 5.96 -7.03 9.18
CA GLU A 212 4.98 -7.14 10.26
C GLU A 212 3.52 -7.24 9.76
N PHE A 213 3.24 -6.96 8.49
CA PHE A 213 1.87 -6.90 7.97
C PHE A 213 1.06 -8.18 8.16
N PRO A 214 1.59 -9.39 7.99
CA PRO A 214 0.84 -10.61 8.28
C PRO A 214 0.35 -10.66 9.74
N GLN A 215 1.20 -10.27 10.70
CA GLN A 215 0.85 -10.23 12.12
C GLN A 215 -0.14 -9.11 12.44
N ILE A 216 0.03 -7.92 11.86
CA ILE A 216 -0.90 -6.79 11.99
C ILE A 216 -2.29 -7.21 11.49
N ARG A 217 -2.37 -7.80 10.30
CA ARG A 217 -3.63 -8.30 9.72
C ARG A 217 -4.29 -9.35 10.63
N ALA A 218 -3.51 -10.30 11.16
CA ALA A 218 -4.01 -11.31 12.08
C ALA A 218 -4.53 -10.69 13.40
N ARG A 219 -3.86 -9.67 13.93
CA ARG A 219 -4.29 -8.93 15.13
C ARG A 219 -5.59 -8.17 14.88
N VAL A 220 -5.71 -7.46 13.73
CA VAL A 220 -6.94 -6.76 13.33
C VAL A 220 -8.09 -7.75 13.23
N LEU A 221 -7.89 -8.87 12.55
CA LEU A 221 -8.92 -9.90 12.38
C LEU A 221 -9.43 -10.45 13.72
N ARG A 222 -8.50 -10.76 14.64
CA ARG A 222 -8.86 -11.23 16.00
C ARG A 222 -9.67 -10.19 16.78
N LYS A 223 -9.27 -8.90 16.71
CA LYS A 223 -10.02 -7.83 17.40
C LYS A 223 -11.40 -7.59 16.80
N MET A 224 -11.55 -7.78 15.50
CA MET A 224 -12.86 -7.72 14.84
C MET A 224 -13.76 -8.92 15.18
N GLY A 225 -13.23 -9.97 15.80
CA GLY A 225 -13.97 -11.21 16.05
C GLY A 225 -14.32 -11.99 14.78
N VAL A 226 -13.60 -11.74 13.68
CA VAL A 226 -13.81 -12.41 12.40
C VAL A 226 -12.92 -13.64 12.32
N SER A 227 -13.50 -14.79 11.95
CA SER A 227 -12.71 -16.01 11.74
C SER A 227 -11.83 -15.88 10.49
N ALA A 228 -10.58 -16.34 10.57
CA ALA A 228 -9.71 -16.42 9.41
C ALA A 228 -10.32 -17.26 8.26
N SER A 229 -11.18 -18.23 8.57
CA SER A 229 -11.90 -19.02 7.56
C SER A 229 -12.86 -18.20 6.69
N ALA A 230 -13.28 -17.02 7.15
CA ALA A 230 -14.11 -16.10 6.38
C ALA A 230 -13.30 -15.34 5.30
N ALA A 231 -11.97 -15.29 5.41
CA ALA A 231 -11.12 -14.67 4.41
C ALA A 231 -11.23 -15.42 3.06
N PRO A 232 -11.12 -14.72 1.93
CA PRO A 232 -10.91 -15.39 0.65
C PRO A 232 -9.61 -16.21 0.71
N ALA A 233 -9.49 -17.26 -0.10
CA ALA A 233 -8.26 -18.06 -0.14
C ALA A 233 -7.05 -17.14 -0.39
N ARG A 234 -7.22 -16.17 -1.27
CA ARG A 234 -6.25 -15.14 -1.62
C ARG A 234 -6.98 -13.82 -1.87
N ARG A 235 -6.45 -12.73 -1.36
CA ARG A 235 -6.88 -11.36 -1.66
C ARG A 235 -5.72 -10.66 -2.35
N TRP A 236 -5.79 -10.61 -3.66
CA TRP A 236 -4.81 -9.96 -4.50
C TRP A 236 -4.98 -8.44 -4.47
N PRO A 237 -3.91 -7.65 -4.69
CA PRO A 237 -4.06 -6.23 -4.96
C PRO A 237 -4.76 -6.03 -6.32
N ASP A 238 -5.83 -5.24 -6.33
CA ASP A 238 -6.46 -4.80 -7.57
C ASP A 238 -5.63 -3.67 -8.18
N ILE A 239 -5.16 -3.83 -9.40
CA ILE A 239 -4.44 -2.79 -10.13
C ILE A 239 -5.23 -2.36 -11.37
N TRP A 240 -5.10 -1.10 -11.72
CA TRP A 240 -5.87 -0.48 -12.79
C TRP A 240 -5.10 0.70 -13.39
N ARG A 241 -5.57 1.27 -14.48
CA ARG A 241 -4.84 2.22 -15.34
C ARG A 241 -4.34 3.52 -14.69
N PHE A 242 -4.51 3.73 -13.43
CA PHE A 242 -3.97 4.90 -12.71
C PHE A 242 -3.00 4.49 -11.58
N VAL A 243 -2.66 3.21 -11.53
CA VAL A 243 -1.71 2.67 -10.56
C VAL A 243 -0.39 2.40 -11.27
N ASP A 244 0.66 3.07 -10.81
CA ASP A 244 2.03 2.82 -11.24
C ASP A 244 2.80 2.20 -10.08
N SER A 245 3.12 0.91 -10.18
CA SER A 245 3.73 0.18 -9.07
C SER A 245 4.59 -1.00 -9.51
N GLN A 246 5.30 -1.57 -8.54
CA GLN A 246 6.05 -2.80 -8.75
C GLN A 246 5.10 -3.99 -9.01
N VAL A 247 3.90 -3.95 -8.47
CA VAL A 247 2.86 -4.97 -8.75
C VAL A 247 2.42 -4.91 -10.20
N VAL A 248 2.26 -3.69 -10.77
CA VAL A 248 2.01 -3.51 -12.21
C VAL A 248 3.15 -4.10 -13.05
N ARG A 249 4.41 -3.90 -12.62
CA ARG A 249 5.58 -4.49 -13.32
C ARG A 249 5.51 -6.02 -13.33
N VAL A 250 5.11 -6.64 -12.22
CA VAL A 250 4.90 -8.11 -12.19
C VAL A 250 3.83 -8.53 -13.19
N ALA A 251 2.67 -7.84 -13.21
CA ALA A 251 1.61 -8.12 -14.19
C ALA A 251 2.11 -7.99 -15.63
N GLN A 252 2.97 -6.99 -15.93
CA GLN A 252 3.59 -6.81 -17.25
C GLN A 252 4.52 -7.97 -17.60
N TYR A 253 5.38 -8.45 -16.68
CA TYR A 253 6.20 -9.64 -16.91
C TYR A 253 5.32 -10.84 -17.32
N LEU A 254 4.25 -11.07 -16.59
CA LEU A 254 3.36 -12.22 -16.83
C LEU A 254 2.57 -12.05 -18.15
N LEU A 255 2.09 -10.85 -18.48
CA LEU A 255 1.40 -10.58 -19.75
C LEU A 255 2.34 -10.76 -20.95
N VAL A 256 3.59 -10.28 -20.85
CA VAL A 256 4.57 -10.48 -21.93
C VAL A 256 4.88 -11.97 -22.14
N GLU A 257 5.00 -12.74 -21.06
CA GLU A 257 5.13 -14.21 -21.14
C GLU A 257 3.90 -14.88 -21.78
N ALA A 258 2.70 -14.33 -21.52
CA ALA A 258 1.46 -14.81 -22.13
C ALA A 258 1.28 -14.42 -23.60
N GLY A 259 2.25 -13.68 -24.20
CA GLY A 259 2.27 -13.37 -25.63
C GLY A 259 2.02 -11.90 -25.97
N TYR A 260 1.79 -11.00 -25.00
CA TYR A 260 1.65 -9.57 -25.23
C TYR A 260 3.02 -8.87 -25.32
N THR A 261 3.83 -9.27 -26.31
CA THR A 261 5.25 -8.95 -26.43
C THR A 261 5.56 -7.47 -26.68
N ASP A 262 4.58 -6.69 -27.13
CA ASP A 262 4.73 -5.26 -27.35
C ASP A 262 4.56 -4.43 -26.07
N LEU A 263 4.17 -5.07 -24.95
CA LEU A 263 4.00 -4.41 -23.68
C LEU A 263 5.33 -4.08 -23.01
N ALA A 264 5.54 -2.81 -22.66
CA ALA A 264 6.74 -2.39 -21.93
C ALA A 264 6.67 -2.84 -20.46
N ILE A 265 7.76 -3.42 -19.94
CA ILE A 265 7.88 -3.82 -18.53
C ILE A 265 8.50 -2.66 -17.74
N ASN A 266 7.68 -1.68 -17.36
CA ASN A 266 8.11 -0.42 -16.74
C ASN A 266 7.42 -0.10 -15.40
N GLY A 267 6.38 -0.87 -15.02
CA GLY A 267 5.58 -0.66 -13.81
C GLY A 267 4.52 0.43 -13.93
N VAL A 268 4.27 0.94 -15.15
CA VAL A 268 3.24 1.95 -15.44
C VAL A 268 2.04 1.25 -16.08
N PHE A 269 0.87 1.37 -15.46
CA PHE A 269 -0.38 0.88 -16.06
C PHE A 269 -0.89 1.94 -17.06
N GLY A 270 -0.29 1.94 -18.25
CA GLY A 270 -0.60 2.90 -19.31
C GLY A 270 -1.88 2.56 -20.10
N THR A 271 -2.17 3.42 -21.06
CA THR A 271 -3.28 3.23 -22.00
C THR A 271 -3.09 2.05 -22.95
N ASP A 272 -1.85 1.60 -23.14
CA ASP A 272 -1.44 0.44 -23.91
C ASP A 272 -1.71 -0.88 -23.19
N MET A 273 -1.52 -0.94 -21.88
CA MET A 273 -1.76 -2.13 -21.07
C MET A 273 -3.26 -2.46 -20.95
N ASN A 274 -4.12 -1.44 -20.85
CA ASN A 274 -5.55 -1.62 -20.61
C ASN A 274 -6.25 -2.51 -21.65
N PRO A 275 -6.11 -2.31 -23.00
CA PRO A 275 -6.69 -3.18 -24.00
C PRO A 275 -6.10 -4.60 -23.98
N MET A 276 -4.84 -4.77 -23.59
CA MET A 276 -4.20 -6.09 -23.48
C MET A 276 -4.79 -6.90 -22.31
N VAL A 277 -5.05 -6.24 -21.17
CA VAL A 277 -5.73 -6.86 -20.04
C VAL A 277 -7.15 -7.26 -20.41
N ALA A 278 -7.91 -6.38 -21.10
CA ALA A 278 -9.26 -6.67 -21.56
C ALA A 278 -9.31 -7.84 -22.56
N ASP A 279 -8.33 -7.93 -23.46
CA ASP A 279 -8.19 -9.03 -24.41
C ASP A 279 -7.85 -10.34 -23.69
N PHE A 280 -6.91 -10.33 -22.76
CA PHE A 280 -6.59 -11.48 -21.93
C PHE A 280 -7.81 -11.98 -21.16
N GLN A 281 -8.52 -11.08 -20.48
CA GLN A 281 -9.74 -11.41 -19.73
C GLN A 281 -10.79 -12.04 -20.64
N THR A 282 -11.05 -11.43 -21.80
CA THR A 282 -12.03 -11.94 -22.79
C THR A 282 -11.65 -13.35 -23.26
N THR A 283 -10.39 -13.56 -23.62
CA THR A 283 -9.89 -14.83 -24.11
C THR A 283 -9.99 -15.95 -23.06
N HIS A 284 -9.89 -15.60 -21.78
CA HIS A 284 -9.97 -16.54 -20.65
C HIS A 284 -11.37 -16.60 -20.00
N GLY A 285 -12.37 -15.93 -20.58
CA GLY A 285 -13.75 -15.93 -20.07
C GLY A 285 -13.91 -15.17 -18.74
N ILE A 286 -13.01 -14.24 -18.44
CA ILE A 286 -13.06 -13.37 -17.26
C ILE A 286 -13.90 -12.14 -17.62
N PRO A 287 -14.86 -11.72 -16.76
CA PRO A 287 -15.65 -10.52 -17.03
C PRO A 287 -14.76 -9.26 -17.10
N VAL A 288 -14.88 -8.50 -18.19
CA VAL A 288 -14.14 -7.25 -18.37
C VAL A 288 -14.89 -6.11 -17.72
N THR A 289 -14.24 -5.40 -16.80
CA THR A 289 -14.76 -4.15 -16.24
C THR A 289 -14.48 -2.97 -17.17
N ALA A 290 -15.15 -1.82 -16.94
CA ALA A 290 -14.97 -0.62 -17.77
C ALA A 290 -13.51 -0.14 -17.83
N ASP A 291 -12.74 -0.35 -16.75
CA ASP A 291 -11.34 0.04 -16.65
C ASP A 291 -10.38 -1.16 -16.82
N ALA A 292 -10.87 -2.32 -17.27
CA ALA A 292 -10.09 -3.56 -17.38
C ALA A 292 -9.22 -3.80 -16.15
N THR A 293 -9.81 -3.71 -14.95
CA THR A 293 -9.10 -3.93 -13.68
C THR A 293 -8.46 -5.31 -13.67
N PHE A 294 -7.20 -5.36 -13.33
CA PHE A 294 -6.45 -6.60 -13.15
C PHE A 294 -6.78 -7.13 -11.73
N ASP A 295 -7.80 -7.95 -11.68
CA ASP A 295 -8.42 -8.46 -10.46
C ASP A 295 -7.91 -9.87 -10.07
N THR A 296 -8.47 -10.44 -9.00
CA THR A 296 -8.15 -11.79 -8.53
C THR A 296 -8.26 -12.85 -9.64
N ALA A 297 -9.32 -12.81 -10.46
CA ALA A 297 -9.51 -13.81 -11.51
C ALA A 297 -8.44 -13.69 -12.60
N THR A 298 -8.05 -12.48 -12.94
CA THR A 298 -6.97 -12.19 -13.89
C THR A 298 -5.62 -12.67 -13.36
N TRP A 299 -5.30 -12.38 -12.08
CA TRP A 299 -4.09 -12.86 -11.43
C TRP A 299 -4.01 -14.39 -11.45
N GLU A 300 -5.08 -15.07 -11.03
CA GLU A 300 -5.10 -16.53 -10.92
C GLU A 300 -5.05 -17.25 -12.28
N ALA A 301 -5.57 -16.62 -13.33
CA ALA A 301 -5.47 -17.15 -14.68
C ALA A 301 -4.07 -16.98 -15.30
N LEU A 302 -3.32 -15.95 -14.87
CA LEU A 302 -2.05 -15.57 -15.49
C LEU A 302 -0.81 -16.12 -14.73
N ALA A 303 -0.88 -16.27 -13.40
CA ALA A 303 0.26 -16.63 -12.56
C ALA A 303 0.61 -18.13 -12.70
N PRO A 304 1.78 -18.49 -13.27
CA PRO A 304 2.18 -19.88 -13.41
C PRO A 304 2.73 -20.45 -12.10
N VAL A 305 2.72 -21.76 -11.97
CA VAL A 305 3.49 -22.43 -10.90
C VAL A 305 4.97 -22.45 -11.30
N LEU A 306 5.83 -21.96 -10.38
CA LEU A 306 7.29 -22.03 -10.56
C LEU A 306 7.92 -22.95 -9.51
N ASP A 307 8.88 -23.71 -9.94
CA ASP A 307 9.67 -24.61 -9.10
C ASP A 307 11.13 -24.55 -9.57
N LYS A 308 12.00 -25.27 -8.88
CA LYS A 308 13.41 -25.41 -9.27
C LYS A 308 13.55 -25.71 -10.77
N ASP A 309 14.53 -25.08 -11.38
CA ASP A 309 14.85 -25.18 -12.83
C ASP A 309 13.83 -24.49 -13.77
N ALA A 310 12.79 -23.80 -13.24
CA ALA A 310 11.94 -22.92 -14.04
C ALA A 310 12.76 -21.75 -14.60
N THR A 311 12.38 -21.26 -15.78
CA THR A 311 13.05 -20.13 -16.46
C THR A 311 12.04 -19.14 -17.04
N GLY A 312 12.52 -17.96 -17.45
CA GLY A 312 11.73 -16.98 -18.18
C GLY A 312 11.31 -15.76 -17.37
N LEU A 313 10.41 -14.99 -17.95
CA LEU A 313 9.95 -13.72 -17.36
C LEU A 313 9.21 -13.88 -16.04
N PRO A 314 8.42 -14.93 -15.79
CA PRO A 314 7.80 -15.14 -14.48
C PRO A 314 8.83 -15.32 -13.35
N VAL A 315 9.97 -15.99 -13.64
CA VAL A 315 11.07 -16.12 -12.68
C VAL A 315 11.71 -14.75 -12.41
N GLN A 316 11.94 -13.95 -13.46
CA GLN A 316 12.45 -12.57 -13.28
C GLN A 316 11.51 -11.73 -12.43
N ALA A 317 10.19 -11.86 -12.59
CA ALA A 317 9.20 -11.15 -11.80
C ALA A 317 9.30 -11.50 -10.30
N VAL A 318 9.44 -12.78 -9.95
CA VAL A 318 9.64 -13.23 -8.57
C VAL A 318 10.95 -12.70 -8.00
N GLN A 319 12.06 -12.89 -8.72
CA GLN A 319 13.39 -12.42 -8.31
C GLN A 319 13.40 -10.90 -8.09
N TYR A 320 12.76 -10.15 -8.97
CA TYR A 320 12.61 -8.71 -8.86
C TYR A 320 11.88 -8.33 -7.55
N MET A 321 10.73 -8.95 -7.26
CA MET A 321 9.96 -8.65 -6.04
C MET A 321 10.70 -9.07 -4.76
N LEU A 322 11.37 -10.22 -4.77
CA LEU A 322 12.19 -10.66 -3.63
C LEU A 322 13.31 -9.67 -3.32
N THR A 323 13.95 -9.13 -4.36
CA THR A 323 15.03 -8.16 -4.21
C THR A 323 14.52 -6.83 -3.65
N ILE A 324 13.47 -6.24 -4.24
CA ILE A 324 12.97 -4.93 -3.79
C ILE A 324 12.30 -4.97 -2.41
N LYS A 325 11.74 -6.13 -2.02
CA LYS A 325 11.14 -6.34 -0.70
C LYS A 325 12.14 -6.82 0.35
N GLY A 326 13.43 -6.90 0.01
CA GLY A 326 14.51 -7.21 0.94
C GLY A 326 14.55 -8.66 1.44
N TYR A 327 13.88 -9.58 0.75
CA TYR A 327 13.93 -11.01 1.12
C TYR A 327 15.24 -11.69 0.69
N ALA A 328 16.03 -11.04 -0.17
CA ALA A 328 17.29 -11.60 -0.62
C ALA A 328 18.29 -10.55 -1.11
N ASP A 329 19.39 -10.41 -0.41
CA ASP A 329 20.52 -9.57 -0.84
C ASP A 329 21.32 -10.19 -2.00
N THR A 330 21.09 -11.47 -2.33
CA THR A 330 21.94 -12.26 -3.23
C THR A 330 21.21 -12.84 -4.44
N VAL A 331 19.93 -12.55 -4.62
CA VAL A 331 19.17 -13.03 -5.79
C VAL A 331 19.38 -12.09 -6.96
N GLY A 332 20.06 -12.57 -8.01
CA GLY A 332 20.11 -11.86 -9.30
C GLY A 332 18.79 -12.00 -10.05
N ILE A 333 18.44 -10.98 -10.85
CA ILE A 333 17.27 -11.06 -11.75
C ILE A 333 17.73 -11.73 -13.05
N THR A 334 17.96 -13.03 -12.97
CA THR A 334 18.54 -13.84 -14.06
C THR A 334 17.50 -14.47 -14.97
N GLY A 335 16.29 -14.70 -14.43
CA GLY A 335 15.27 -15.50 -15.08
C GLY A 335 15.51 -17.03 -14.97
N GLU A 336 16.43 -17.47 -14.13
CA GLU A 336 16.68 -18.87 -13.81
C GLU A 336 16.33 -19.11 -12.34
N TYR A 337 15.44 -20.06 -12.06
CA TYR A 337 15.02 -20.41 -10.70
C TYR A 337 16.09 -21.28 -10.03
N ASP A 338 17.13 -20.63 -9.55
CA ASP A 338 18.28 -21.26 -8.93
C ASP A 338 18.05 -21.54 -7.42
N HIS A 339 19.08 -22.10 -6.77
CA HIS A 339 19.03 -22.38 -5.33
C HIS A 339 18.85 -21.13 -4.47
N ASN A 340 19.43 -20.00 -4.86
CA ASN A 340 19.31 -18.73 -4.11
C ASN A 340 17.88 -18.18 -4.21
N THR A 341 17.28 -18.24 -5.40
CA THR A 341 15.88 -17.89 -5.62
C THR A 341 14.96 -18.76 -4.77
N MET A 342 15.16 -20.09 -4.78
CA MET A 342 14.37 -21.02 -3.96
C MET A 342 14.47 -20.68 -2.47
N LYS A 343 15.68 -20.42 -1.96
CA LYS A 343 15.88 -20.08 -0.56
C LYS A 343 15.18 -18.77 -0.20
N ALA A 344 15.28 -17.74 -1.03
CA ALA A 344 14.61 -16.46 -0.80
C ALA A 344 13.07 -16.60 -0.81
N VAL A 345 12.52 -17.43 -1.70
CA VAL A 345 11.10 -17.80 -1.69
C VAL A 345 10.72 -18.49 -0.38
N GLN A 346 11.52 -19.44 0.11
CA GLN A 346 11.27 -20.09 1.39
C GLN A 346 11.29 -19.12 2.56
N ASP A 347 12.22 -18.16 2.59
CA ASP A 347 12.30 -17.14 3.64
C ASP A 347 11.07 -16.20 3.58
N MET A 348 10.65 -15.79 2.40
CA MET A 348 9.42 -15.02 2.20
C MET A 348 8.19 -15.80 2.63
N GLN A 349 8.06 -17.08 2.25
CA GLN A 349 6.97 -17.96 2.67
C GLN A 349 6.87 -18.05 4.19
N ARG A 350 8.00 -18.21 4.92
CA ARG A 350 8.02 -18.23 6.40
C ARG A 350 7.51 -16.93 6.99
N LEU A 351 7.97 -15.78 6.48
CA LEU A 351 7.52 -14.46 6.95
C LEU A 351 6.02 -14.24 6.73
N HIS A 352 5.48 -14.79 5.66
CA HIS A 352 4.05 -14.71 5.34
C HIS A 352 3.22 -15.87 5.93
N GLY A 353 3.78 -16.70 6.81
CA GLY A 353 3.06 -17.83 7.42
C GLY A 353 2.62 -18.90 6.42
N LEU A 354 3.30 -19.00 5.27
CA LEU A 354 3.06 -20.02 4.26
C LEU A 354 3.98 -21.22 4.46
N HIS A 355 3.62 -22.36 3.88
CA HIS A 355 4.49 -23.55 3.88
C HIS A 355 5.77 -23.28 3.07
N PRO A 356 6.98 -23.37 3.69
CA PRO A 356 8.22 -22.94 3.05
C PRO A 356 8.83 -24.05 2.17
N ASP A 357 8.11 -24.47 1.13
CA ASP A 357 8.55 -25.51 0.18
C ASP A 357 9.44 -24.95 -0.95
N GLY A 358 9.48 -23.63 -1.10
CA GLY A 358 10.25 -22.96 -2.15
C GLY A 358 9.60 -23.03 -3.52
N LYS A 359 8.32 -23.40 -3.62
CA LYS A 359 7.55 -23.32 -4.87
C LYS A 359 6.76 -22.01 -4.92
N VAL A 360 6.60 -21.47 -6.09
CA VAL A 360 5.75 -20.29 -6.30
C VAL A 360 4.43 -20.76 -6.89
N ASP A 361 3.52 -21.14 -6.01
CA ASP A 361 2.11 -21.40 -6.33
C ASP A 361 1.28 -20.10 -6.26
N LEU A 362 -0.02 -20.17 -6.47
CA LEU A 362 -0.91 -18.99 -6.41
C LEU A 362 -0.87 -18.28 -5.06
N SER A 363 -0.73 -19.00 -3.94
CA SER A 363 -0.64 -18.39 -2.61
C SER A 363 0.69 -17.64 -2.44
N THR A 364 1.77 -18.23 -2.88
CA THR A 364 3.09 -17.60 -2.90
C THR A 364 3.12 -16.37 -3.81
N TRP A 365 2.56 -16.45 -5.02
CA TRP A 365 2.41 -15.30 -5.91
C TRP A 365 1.62 -14.17 -5.27
N CYS A 366 0.46 -14.48 -4.65
CA CYS A 366 -0.36 -13.49 -3.96
C CYS A 366 0.45 -12.76 -2.88
N ALA A 367 1.21 -13.48 -2.05
CA ALA A 367 2.07 -12.90 -1.02
C ALA A 367 3.22 -12.06 -1.64
N VAL A 368 3.85 -12.54 -2.71
CA VAL A 368 4.92 -11.83 -3.43
C VAL A 368 4.45 -10.46 -3.91
N VAL A 369 3.25 -10.35 -4.46
CA VAL A 369 2.71 -9.07 -4.95
C VAL A 369 2.01 -8.23 -3.87
N GLY A 370 2.08 -8.62 -2.60
CA GLY A 370 1.56 -7.82 -1.47
C GLY A 370 0.13 -8.16 -1.05
N GLY A 371 -0.46 -9.15 -1.66
CA GLY A 371 -1.79 -9.63 -1.28
C GLY A 371 -1.80 -10.38 0.05
N THR A 372 -2.99 -10.73 0.50
CA THR A 372 -3.21 -11.49 1.73
C THR A 372 -3.63 -12.92 1.39
N VAL A 373 -3.01 -13.88 2.05
CA VAL A 373 -3.35 -15.30 1.94
C VAL A 373 -4.01 -15.74 3.25
N ARG A 374 -5.11 -16.50 3.14
CA ARG A 374 -5.88 -16.95 4.32
C ARG A 374 -5.01 -17.68 5.34
N GLU A 375 -4.10 -18.53 4.89
CA GLU A 375 -3.21 -19.31 5.74
C GLU A 375 -2.36 -18.41 6.65
N ALA A 376 -1.88 -17.28 6.14
CA ALA A 376 -1.13 -16.29 6.90
C ALA A 376 -1.94 -15.60 8.02
N LEU A 377 -3.26 -15.62 7.94
CA LEU A 377 -4.14 -15.06 8.97
C LEU A 377 -4.40 -16.03 10.13
N CYS A 378 -4.02 -17.29 9.98
CA CYS A 378 -4.19 -18.35 10.98
C CYS A 378 -2.94 -18.56 11.85
N ALA A 379 -1.80 -17.92 11.46
CA ALA A 379 -0.49 -18.09 12.08
C ALA A 379 -0.34 -17.39 13.44
#